data_f6e1632ab39e4d4788e6c034a94bfab7
#
_entry.id   f6e1632ab39e4d4788e6c034a94bfab7
#
_cell.length_a   1.000
_cell.length_b   1.000
_cell.length_c   1.000
_cell.angle_alpha   90.00
_cell.angle_beta   90.00
_cell.angle_gamma   90.00
#
_symmetry.space_group_name_H-M   'P 1'
#
loop_
_entity.id
_entity.type
_entity.pdbx_description
1 polymer ?
#
loop_
_entity_poly.entity_id
_entity_poly.type
_entity_poly.pdbx_seq_one_letter_code
_entity_poly.pdbx_strand_id
1 'polypeptide(L)'
;MAITGNWTLFYDWNCDGSYSKTSMTVNAGGTWTNGEGHNGLWVQVAGMFMFTFNNSETTYAGNLASKSITGISTTFSGLNGCFYMLQSGVPTSFQAERVTGKLDSKGSK
;
A
#
# COMPACT_ATOMS: atom_id res chain seq x y z
N MET A 1 -3.60 -13.88 -9.93
CA MET A 1 -3.86 -13.51 -8.53
C MET A 1 -4.78 -12.31 -8.51
N ALA A 2 -5.82 -12.38 -7.72
CA ALA A 2 -6.84 -11.32 -7.72
C ALA A 2 -6.40 -10.18 -6.81
N ILE A 3 -6.26 -8.98 -7.40
CA ILE A 3 -5.96 -7.78 -6.65
C ILE A 3 -7.24 -7.07 -6.17
N THR A 4 -8.37 -7.35 -6.81
CA THR A 4 -9.63 -6.70 -6.46
C THR A 4 -10.15 -7.16 -5.11
N GLY A 5 -10.88 -6.29 -4.43
CA GLY A 5 -11.48 -6.61 -3.14
C GLY A 5 -11.05 -5.64 -2.06
N ASN A 6 -11.20 -6.09 -0.83
CA ASN A 6 -10.96 -5.25 0.34
C ASN A 6 -9.55 -5.48 0.89
N TRP A 7 -8.88 -4.40 1.18
CA TRP A 7 -7.52 -4.38 1.69
C TRP A 7 -7.44 -3.42 2.87
N THR A 8 -6.41 -3.56 3.67
CA THR A 8 -6.00 -2.53 4.63
C THR A 8 -4.68 -1.97 4.15
N LEU A 9 -4.62 -0.66 3.99
CA LEU A 9 -3.43 0.06 3.58
C LEU A 9 -2.74 0.61 4.82
N PHE A 10 -1.47 0.28 4.99
CA PHE A 10 -0.63 0.83 6.05
C PHE A 10 0.40 1.73 5.38
N TYR A 11 0.46 2.98 5.81
CA TYR A 11 1.34 3.95 5.16
C TYR A 11 2.13 4.72 6.21
N ASP A 12 3.32 5.14 5.81
CA ASP A 12 4.29 5.73 6.72
C ASP A 12 5.12 6.75 5.96
N TRP A 13 4.74 8.01 6.07
CA TRP A 13 5.51 9.07 5.45
C TRP A 13 6.84 9.22 6.17
N ASN A 14 7.93 9.35 5.39
CA ASN A 14 9.32 9.38 5.85
C ASN A 14 9.88 8.02 6.25
N CYS A 15 9.09 6.96 6.18
CA CYS A 15 9.54 5.59 6.47
C CYS A 15 10.22 5.48 7.83
N ASP A 16 9.60 6.05 8.86
CA ASP A 16 10.20 6.10 10.19
C ASP A 16 9.72 4.97 11.12
N GLY A 17 8.87 4.09 10.62
CA GLY A 17 8.39 2.96 11.41
C GLY A 17 7.03 3.17 12.04
N SER A 18 6.48 4.36 11.95
CA SER A 18 5.16 4.66 12.51
C SER A 18 4.11 4.61 11.40
N TYR A 19 3.31 3.56 11.37
CA TYR A 19 2.34 3.36 10.30
C TYR A 19 0.95 3.84 10.72
N SER A 20 0.30 4.56 9.81
CA SER A 20 -1.14 4.84 9.87
C SER A 20 -1.84 3.82 8.99
N LYS A 21 -3.13 3.60 9.20
CA LYS A 21 -3.84 2.61 8.40
C LYS A 21 -5.22 3.14 7.98
N THR A 22 -5.68 2.64 6.85
CA THR A 22 -7.03 2.92 6.34
C THR A 22 -7.50 1.73 5.54
N SER A 23 -8.81 1.56 5.48
CA SER A 23 -9.37 0.55 4.58
C SER A 23 -9.22 1.01 3.14
N MET A 24 -9.13 0.04 2.22
CA MET A 24 -9.03 0.35 0.81
C MET A 24 -9.76 -0.72 0.02
N THR A 25 -10.58 -0.30 -0.93
CA THR A 25 -11.28 -1.21 -1.83
C THR A 25 -10.73 -1.03 -3.23
N VAL A 26 -10.24 -2.13 -3.81
CA VAL A 26 -9.70 -2.14 -5.16
C VAL A 26 -10.79 -2.69 -6.08
N ASN A 27 -11.27 -1.87 -7.01
CA ASN A 27 -12.42 -2.19 -7.85
C ASN A 27 -11.97 -2.72 -9.20
N ALA A 28 -12.76 -3.63 -9.75
CA ALA A 28 -12.41 -4.32 -10.99
C ALA A 28 -12.22 -3.39 -12.19
N GLY A 29 -12.84 -2.22 -12.18
CA GLY A 29 -12.75 -1.29 -13.29
C GLY A 29 -11.50 -0.41 -13.33
N GLY A 30 -10.53 -0.65 -12.46
CA GLY A 30 -9.31 0.16 -12.44
C GLY A 30 -9.36 1.33 -11.48
N THR A 31 -10.36 1.39 -10.61
CA THR A 31 -10.49 2.44 -9.61
C THR A 31 -10.32 1.86 -8.21
N TRP A 32 -10.09 2.74 -7.25
CA TRP A 32 -10.04 2.35 -5.84
C TRP A 32 -10.62 3.46 -4.98
N THR A 33 -11.06 3.09 -3.79
CA THR A 33 -11.54 4.03 -2.77
C THR A 33 -10.96 3.63 -1.43
N ASN A 34 -10.90 4.57 -0.49
CA ASN A 34 -10.46 4.24 0.86
C ASN A 34 -11.41 4.81 1.90
N GLY A 35 -11.16 4.46 3.17
CA GLY A 35 -12.02 4.87 4.28
C GLY A 35 -11.87 6.32 4.67
N GLU A 36 -10.90 7.03 4.10
CA GLU A 36 -10.69 8.45 4.40
C GLU A 36 -11.28 9.37 3.33
N GLY A 37 -12.04 8.81 2.40
CA GLY A 37 -12.70 9.61 1.37
C GLY A 37 -11.89 9.86 0.13
N HIS A 38 -10.74 9.23 -0.01
CA HIS A 38 -9.92 9.36 -1.23
C HIS A 38 -10.27 8.29 -2.23
N ASN A 39 -9.94 8.55 -3.48
CA ASN A 39 -10.15 7.60 -4.57
C ASN A 39 -9.13 7.87 -5.66
N GLY A 40 -9.03 6.95 -6.61
CA GLY A 40 -8.10 7.11 -7.70
C GLY A 40 -8.12 5.91 -8.64
N LEU A 41 -7.01 5.76 -9.35
CA LEU A 41 -6.84 4.70 -10.36
C LEU A 41 -5.72 3.77 -9.94
N TRP A 42 -5.79 2.54 -10.44
CA TRP A 42 -4.73 1.57 -10.19
C TRP A 42 -4.44 0.79 -11.46
N VAL A 43 -3.21 0.26 -11.54
CA VAL A 43 -2.82 -0.68 -12.59
C VAL A 43 -2.01 -1.79 -11.96
N GLN A 44 -2.04 -2.95 -12.60
CA GLN A 44 -1.21 -4.09 -12.21
C GLN A 44 -0.55 -4.65 -13.45
N VAL A 45 0.77 -4.83 -13.38
CA VAL A 45 1.54 -5.45 -14.45
C VAL A 45 2.37 -6.55 -13.81
N ALA A 46 2.03 -7.80 -14.10
CA ALA A 46 2.66 -8.95 -13.46
C ALA A 46 2.58 -8.81 -11.95
N GLY A 47 3.67 -8.85 -11.22
CA GLY A 47 3.70 -8.70 -9.78
C GLY A 47 3.80 -7.27 -9.29
N MET A 48 3.68 -6.29 -10.17
CA MET A 48 3.78 -4.88 -9.80
C MET A 48 2.40 -4.26 -9.71
N PHE A 49 2.17 -3.49 -8.66
CA PHE A 49 0.92 -2.79 -8.44
C PHE A 49 1.19 -1.33 -8.15
N MET A 50 0.46 -0.44 -8.83
CA MET A 50 0.60 0.99 -8.64
C MET A 50 -0.78 1.63 -8.53
N PHE A 51 -0.92 2.59 -7.64
CA PHE A 51 -2.16 3.38 -7.60
C PHE A 51 -1.86 4.85 -7.36
N THR A 52 -2.73 5.69 -7.90
CA THR A 52 -2.59 7.13 -7.83
C THR A 52 -3.88 7.73 -7.28
N PHE A 53 -3.76 8.91 -6.69
CA PHE A 53 -4.90 9.64 -6.14
C PHE A 53 -5.44 10.59 -7.21
N ASN A 54 -6.76 10.71 -7.29
CA ASN A 54 -7.40 11.57 -8.28
C ASN A 54 -7.22 13.06 -7.99
N ASN A 55 -7.07 13.44 -6.74
CA ASN A 55 -7.04 14.84 -6.36
C ASN A 55 -5.65 15.31 -5.92
N SER A 56 -4.63 14.52 -6.19
CA SER A 56 -3.26 14.90 -5.87
C SER A 56 -2.33 14.04 -6.71
N GLU A 57 -1.05 14.40 -6.72
CA GLU A 57 -0.06 13.64 -7.47
C GLU A 57 0.61 12.57 -6.62
N THR A 58 -0.08 12.10 -5.61
CA THR A 58 0.43 11.04 -4.76
C THR A 58 0.36 9.71 -5.51
N THR A 59 1.46 8.98 -5.51
CA THR A 59 1.58 7.69 -6.18
C THR A 59 2.18 6.67 -5.24
N TYR A 60 1.59 5.49 -5.23
CA TYR A 60 2.07 4.34 -4.46
C TYR A 60 2.41 3.24 -5.46
N ALA A 61 3.57 2.61 -5.30
CA ALA A 61 3.97 1.51 -6.19
C ALA A 61 4.70 0.45 -5.40
N GLY A 62 4.37 -0.81 -5.66
CA GLY A 62 4.98 -1.91 -4.92
C GLY A 62 4.81 -3.26 -5.58
N ASN A 63 5.32 -4.27 -4.89
CA ASN A 63 5.28 -5.65 -5.32
C ASN A 63 4.14 -6.39 -4.65
N LEU A 64 3.41 -7.15 -5.46
CA LEU A 64 2.33 -8.01 -4.98
C LEU A 64 2.89 -9.39 -4.71
N ALA A 65 2.67 -9.90 -3.52
CA ALA A 65 3.10 -11.24 -3.14
C ALA A 65 2.00 -11.88 -2.31
N SER A 66 1.32 -12.86 -2.89
CA SER A 66 0.20 -13.53 -2.24
C SER A 66 -0.87 -12.50 -1.85
N LYS A 67 -1.12 -12.29 -0.58
CA LYS A 67 -2.18 -11.39 -0.10
C LYS A 67 -1.61 -10.13 0.51
N SER A 68 -0.42 -9.75 0.10
CA SER A 68 0.24 -8.55 0.60
C SER A 68 0.91 -7.79 -0.53
N ILE A 69 1.05 -6.49 -0.35
CA ILE A 69 1.75 -5.60 -1.27
C ILE A 69 2.66 -4.74 -0.41
N THR A 70 3.90 -4.54 -0.84
CA THR A 70 4.78 -3.59 -0.15
C THR A 70 5.50 -2.74 -1.17
N GLY A 71 5.79 -1.50 -0.79
CA GLY A 71 6.45 -0.59 -1.70
C GLY A 71 6.70 0.78 -1.11
N ILE A 72 6.82 1.73 -2.02
CA ILE A 72 7.14 3.11 -1.68
C ILE A 72 6.12 4.05 -2.27
N SER A 73 6.06 5.26 -1.72
CA SER A 73 5.12 6.28 -2.18
C SER A 73 5.81 7.64 -2.26
N THR A 74 5.25 8.51 -3.08
CA THR A 74 5.79 9.85 -3.26
C THR A 74 4.69 10.83 -3.64
N THR A 75 4.91 12.11 -3.37
CA THR A 75 4.03 13.19 -3.81
C THR A 75 4.82 14.17 -4.66
N PHE A 76 4.11 15.01 -5.41
CA PHE A 76 4.74 16.08 -6.16
C PHE A 76 5.50 17.07 -5.27
N SER A 77 5.04 17.24 -4.05
CA SER A 77 5.67 18.17 -3.12
C SER A 77 6.98 17.64 -2.55
N GLY A 78 7.35 16.41 -2.87
CA GLY A 78 8.63 15.85 -2.44
C GLY A 78 8.55 14.98 -1.20
N LEU A 79 7.36 14.68 -0.69
CA LEU A 79 7.25 13.73 0.41
C LEU A 79 7.49 12.32 -0.11
N ASN A 80 8.15 11.52 0.69
CA ASN A 80 8.44 10.12 0.38
C ASN A 80 7.92 9.26 1.52
N GLY A 81 7.50 8.04 1.19
CA GLY A 81 6.95 7.16 2.18
C GLY A 81 7.12 5.71 1.85
N CYS A 82 6.72 4.88 2.80
CA CYS A 82 6.71 3.43 2.68
C CYS A 82 5.29 2.96 2.94
N PHE A 83 4.92 1.83 2.35
CA PHE A 83 3.58 1.29 2.60
C PHE A 83 3.58 -0.21 2.46
N TYR A 84 2.59 -0.82 3.06
CA TYR A 84 2.22 -2.18 2.74
C TYR A 84 0.70 -2.30 2.82
N MET A 85 0.18 -3.30 2.13
CA MET A 85 -1.25 -3.58 2.13
C MET A 85 -1.44 -5.06 2.44
N LEU A 86 -2.47 -5.35 3.21
CA LEU A 86 -2.85 -6.73 3.51
C LEU A 86 -4.30 -6.92 3.07
N GLN A 87 -4.54 -8.00 2.33
CA GLN A 87 -5.88 -8.31 1.90
C GLN A 87 -6.71 -8.77 3.10
N SER A 88 -8.00 -8.44 3.09
CA SER A 88 -8.89 -8.78 4.19
C SER A 88 -8.84 -10.28 4.47
N GLY A 89 -8.80 -10.63 5.75
CA GLY A 89 -8.72 -12.02 6.18
C GLY A 89 -7.32 -12.50 6.50
N VAL A 90 -6.30 -11.66 6.24
CA VAL A 90 -4.92 -12.02 6.56
C VAL A 90 -4.73 -12.03 8.08
N PRO A 91 -4.08 -13.07 8.64
CA PRO A 91 -3.87 -13.14 10.09
C PRO A 91 -3.01 -12.00 10.62
N THR A 92 -3.25 -11.61 11.86
CA THR A 92 -2.50 -10.57 12.54
C THR A 92 -1.00 -10.88 12.60
N SER A 93 -0.66 -12.17 12.76
CA SER A 93 0.74 -12.56 12.78
C SER A 93 1.46 -12.25 11.48
N PHE A 94 0.77 -12.37 10.36
CA PHE A 94 1.35 -12.02 9.07
C PHE A 94 1.60 -10.52 8.96
N GLN A 95 0.68 -9.73 9.48
CA GLN A 95 0.84 -8.28 9.52
C GLN A 95 2.08 -7.88 10.34
N ALA A 96 2.23 -8.47 11.51
CA ALA A 96 3.38 -8.18 12.37
C ALA A 96 4.69 -8.55 11.69
N GLU A 97 4.69 -9.68 10.99
CA GLU A 97 5.88 -10.13 10.27
C GLU A 97 6.26 -9.15 9.17
N ARG A 98 5.27 -8.62 8.46
CA ARG A 98 5.55 -7.63 7.41
C ARG A 98 6.19 -6.38 7.96
N VAL A 99 5.66 -5.88 9.08
CA VAL A 99 6.22 -4.69 9.71
C VAL A 99 7.66 -4.93 10.16
N THR A 100 7.89 -6.06 10.82
CA THR A 100 9.22 -6.41 11.30
C THR A 100 10.21 -6.52 10.15
N GLY A 101 9.82 -7.21 9.07
CA GLY A 101 10.70 -7.35 7.93
C GLY A 101 11.07 -6.02 7.31
N LYS A 102 10.12 -5.11 7.26
CA LYS A 102 10.38 -3.79 6.71
C LYS A 102 11.34 -2.99 7.57
N LEU A 103 11.15 -3.04 8.87
CA LEU A 103 12.04 -2.33 9.79
C LEU A 103 13.46 -2.91 9.76
N ASP A 104 13.57 -4.24 9.68
CA ASP A 104 14.86 -4.89 9.56
C ASP A 104 15.58 -4.44 8.30
N SER A 105 14.87 -4.38 7.21
CA SER A 105 15.43 -3.94 5.94
C SER A 105 15.97 -2.52 6.03
N LYS A 106 15.23 -1.64 6.68
CA LYS A 106 15.67 -0.28 6.94
C LYS A 106 16.87 -0.23 7.87
N GLY A 107 16.81 -1.02 8.93
CA GLY A 107 17.85 -1.01 9.95
C GLY A 107 19.17 -1.55 9.46
N SER A 108 19.15 -2.37 8.43
CA SER A 108 20.38 -2.96 7.90
C SER A 108 21.25 -1.98 7.14
N LYS A 109 20.75 -0.80 6.91
CA LYS A 109 21.53 0.23 6.24
C LYS A 109 22.44 0.94 7.21
#